data_ea35271fff7bbcf2c5cc5b715ec2693c
#
_entry.id   ea35271fff7bbcf2c5cc5b715ec2693c
#
_cell.length_a   1.000
_cell.length_b   1.000
_cell.length_c   1.000
_cell.angle_alpha   90.00
_cell.angle_beta   90.00
_cell.angle_gamma   90.00
#
_symmetry.space_group_name_H-M   'P 1'
#
loop_
_entity.id
_entity.type
_entity.pdbx_description
1 polymer ?
#
loop_
_entity_poly.entity_id
_entity_poly.type
_entity_poly.pdbx_seq_one_letter_code
_entity_poly.pdbx_strand_id
1 'polypeptide(L)'
;GLYEEATGSIQYVAACPRTRKAALIDVVLDFDPRAARTSTDSAQAVLDLVAREGLEVAMILDTHPHADHMIAAAWLKEQTGAPTAIGEKVSDIAAIWRDLYNLPDAFDPTSDFDRLLAEDDTFAIGDLEFRVMLSPGHTLGSITYVAGDAAFVHDTLMYPDSGTARADFPGGTSAELWDSIQSILALPGSTRLFVGHDYGKGGRDPAWEATVAEHKKETVHVTDGT
;
A
#
# COMPACT_ATOMS: atom_id res chain seq x y z
N GLY A 1 12.02 -2.92 0.28
CA GLY A 1 11.42 -1.58 0.10
C GLY A 1 12.32 -0.67 -0.72
N LEU A 2 11.72 0.17 -1.53
CA LEU A 2 12.38 1.24 -2.28
C LEU A 2 11.71 2.55 -1.88
N TYR A 3 12.49 3.47 -1.31
CA TYR A 3 12.01 4.77 -0.90
C TYR A 3 11.93 5.73 -2.09
N GLU A 4 10.78 6.40 -2.24
CA GLU A 4 10.57 7.46 -3.23
C GLU A 4 10.62 8.82 -2.49
N GLU A 5 11.56 9.68 -2.86
CA GLU A 5 11.91 10.86 -2.09
C GLU A 5 10.89 12.00 -2.22
N ALA A 6 10.22 12.13 -3.38
CA ALA A 6 9.36 13.27 -3.65
C ALA A 6 8.09 13.27 -2.80
N THR A 7 7.53 12.08 -2.53
CA THR A 7 6.31 11.90 -1.73
C THR A 7 6.57 11.27 -0.36
N GLY A 8 7.75 10.66 -0.17
CA GLY A 8 8.07 9.89 1.03
C GLY A 8 7.49 8.48 1.02
N SER A 9 7.02 8.02 -0.14
CA SER A 9 6.39 6.70 -0.29
C SER A 9 7.41 5.57 -0.28
N ILE A 10 7.00 4.40 0.17
CA ILE A 10 7.80 3.18 0.09
C ILE A 10 7.10 2.18 -0.84
N GLN A 11 7.78 1.83 -1.91
CA GLN A 11 7.37 0.84 -2.89
C GLN A 11 7.95 -0.52 -2.50
N TYR A 12 7.21 -1.61 -2.66
CA TYR A 12 7.70 -2.92 -2.23
C TYR A 12 7.75 -3.95 -3.34
N VAL A 13 8.75 -4.83 -3.24
CA VAL A 13 8.87 -6.07 -4.00
C VAL A 13 8.85 -7.24 -3.02
N ALA A 14 7.74 -7.96 -2.97
CA ALA A 14 7.59 -9.15 -2.13
C ALA A 14 7.79 -10.42 -2.98
N ALA A 15 8.91 -11.13 -2.78
CA ALA A 15 9.32 -12.22 -3.65
C ALA A 15 9.39 -13.56 -2.95
N CYS A 16 8.88 -14.62 -3.60
CA CYS A 16 9.09 -15.99 -3.19
C CYS A 16 10.52 -16.44 -3.52
N PRO A 17 11.37 -16.79 -2.53
CA PRO A 17 12.77 -17.12 -2.80
C PRO A 17 12.94 -18.39 -3.63
N ARG A 18 12.00 -19.35 -3.52
CA ARG A 18 12.08 -20.63 -4.24
C ARG A 18 11.63 -20.51 -5.70
N THR A 19 10.51 -19.84 -5.96
CA THR A 19 9.91 -19.77 -7.30
C THR A 19 10.35 -18.54 -8.08
N ARG A 20 10.98 -17.57 -7.41
CA ARG A 20 11.39 -16.28 -7.96
C ARG A 20 10.22 -15.41 -8.45
N LYS A 21 8.98 -15.78 -8.12
CA LYS A 21 7.80 -14.95 -8.39
C LYS A 21 7.68 -13.84 -7.36
N ALA A 22 7.26 -12.65 -7.81
CA ALA A 22 7.17 -11.46 -6.99
C ALA A 22 5.81 -10.75 -7.17
N ALA A 23 5.34 -10.13 -6.11
CA ALA A 23 4.34 -9.07 -6.15
C ALA A 23 5.05 -7.71 -6.08
N LEU A 24 4.55 -6.73 -6.83
CA LEU A 24 4.89 -5.32 -6.68
C LEU A 24 3.77 -4.64 -5.92
N ILE A 25 4.08 -3.82 -4.90
CA ILE A 25 3.07 -3.24 -4.02
C ILE A 25 3.30 -1.73 -3.94
N ASP A 26 2.25 -0.94 -4.20
CA ASP A 26 2.19 0.52 -4.10
C ASP A 26 3.32 1.22 -4.88
N VAL A 27 3.46 0.88 -6.15
CA VAL A 27 4.52 1.46 -7.00
C VAL A 27 4.09 2.82 -7.54
N VAL A 28 4.94 3.81 -7.32
CA VAL A 28 4.70 5.21 -7.67
C VAL A 28 4.89 5.46 -9.17
N LEU A 29 3.92 6.18 -9.77
CA LEU A 29 4.09 6.87 -11.04
C LEU A 29 4.44 8.33 -10.72
N ASP A 30 5.66 8.74 -11.06
CA ASP A 30 6.16 10.07 -10.74
C ASP A 30 5.32 11.17 -11.40
N PHE A 31 5.09 12.27 -10.69
CA PHE A 31 4.34 13.41 -11.18
C PHE A 31 5.00 14.72 -10.81
N ASP A 32 5.34 15.54 -11.81
CA ASP A 32 5.75 16.92 -11.62
C ASP A 32 4.53 17.86 -11.73
N PRO A 33 3.99 18.37 -10.61
CA PRO A 33 2.81 19.23 -10.63
C PRO A 33 3.06 20.59 -11.30
N ARG A 34 4.32 21.04 -11.38
CA ARG A 34 4.66 22.32 -12.04
C ARG A 34 4.64 22.19 -13.56
N ALA A 35 5.08 21.05 -14.06
CA ALA A 35 5.08 20.75 -15.49
C ALA A 35 3.80 20.02 -15.96
N ALA A 36 2.93 19.59 -15.03
CA ALA A 36 1.79 18.70 -15.29
C ALA A 36 2.21 17.47 -16.10
N ARG A 37 3.31 16.83 -15.71
CA ARG A 37 3.93 15.73 -16.47
C ARG A 37 4.24 14.56 -15.55
N THR A 38 3.93 13.36 -16.02
CA THR A 38 4.34 12.10 -15.39
C THR A 38 5.71 11.64 -15.91
N SER A 39 6.43 10.86 -15.10
CA SER A 39 7.54 10.01 -15.52
C SER A 39 7.44 8.63 -14.87
N THR A 40 8.30 7.72 -15.29
CA THR A 40 8.28 6.33 -14.81
C THR A 40 9.59 5.95 -14.12
N ASP A 41 10.36 6.92 -13.68
CA ASP A 41 11.71 6.70 -13.14
C ASP A 41 11.66 5.82 -11.88
N SER A 42 10.71 6.09 -10.97
CA SER A 42 10.50 5.29 -9.76
C SER A 42 10.04 3.87 -10.07
N ALA A 43 9.06 3.72 -10.95
CA ALA A 43 8.56 2.41 -11.39
C ALA A 43 9.62 1.62 -12.17
N GLN A 44 10.44 2.29 -13.00
CA GLN A 44 11.56 1.66 -13.70
C GLN A 44 12.62 1.16 -12.71
N ALA A 45 12.93 1.91 -11.65
CA ALA A 45 13.86 1.45 -10.62
C ALA A 45 13.38 0.15 -9.93
N VAL A 46 12.06 -0.01 -9.75
CA VAL A 46 11.47 -1.27 -9.25
C VAL A 46 11.68 -2.40 -10.26
N LEU A 47 11.42 -2.18 -11.56
CA LEU A 47 11.66 -3.19 -12.59
C LEU A 47 13.15 -3.54 -12.75
N ASP A 48 14.04 -2.58 -12.61
CA ASP A 48 15.48 -2.82 -12.63
C ASP A 48 15.92 -3.70 -11.45
N LEU A 49 15.33 -3.52 -10.25
CA LEU A 49 15.53 -4.43 -9.13
C LEU A 49 15.00 -5.83 -9.45
N VAL A 50 13.79 -5.95 -9.98
CA VAL A 50 13.20 -7.23 -10.40
C VAL A 50 14.11 -7.97 -11.37
N ALA A 51 14.61 -7.26 -12.40
CA ALA A 51 15.52 -7.84 -13.41
C ALA A 51 16.87 -8.25 -12.80
N ARG A 52 17.47 -7.39 -11.98
CA ARG A 52 18.75 -7.66 -11.30
C ARG A 52 18.68 -8.89 -10.42
N GLU A 53 17.56 -9.04 -9.69
CA GLU A 53 17.33 -10.19 -8.82
C GLU A 53 16.80 -11.43 -9.57
N GLY A 54 16.57 -11.36 -10.88
CA GLY A 54 16.03 -12.45 -11.68
C GLY A 54 14.64 -12.90 -11.20
N LEU A 55 13.77 -11.95 -10.89
CA LEU A 55 12.40 -12.19 -10.45
C LEU A 55 11.42 -12.13 -11.62
N GLU A 56 10.28 -12.81 -11.49
CA GLU A 56 9.14 -12.74 -12.38
C GLU A 56 7.99 -12.03 -11.66
N VAL A 57 7.48 -10.93 -12.23
CA VAL A 57 6.32 -10.24 -11.66
C VAL A 57 5.07 -11.07 -11.90
N ALA A 58 4.45 -11.52 -10.83
CA ALA A 58 3.25 -12.35 -10.86
C ALA A 58 1.97 -11.55 -10.60
N MET A 59 2.07 -10.42 -9.88
CA MET A 59 0.94 -9.55 -9.58
C MET A 59 1.41 -8.14 -9.21
N ILE A 60 0.59 -7.13 -9.53
CA ILE A 60 0.76 -5.74 -9.15
C ILE A 60 -0.38 -5.39 -8.21
N LEU A 61 -0.05 -4.92 -7.01
CA LEU A 61 -0.97 -4.71 -5.90
C LEU A 61 -0.95 -3.25 -5.48
N ASP A 62 -2.12 -2.67 -5.29
CA ASP A 62 -2.29 -1.40 -4.62
C ASP A 62 -3.08 -1.61 -3.32
N THR A 63 -2.68 -0.96 -2.24
CA THR A 63 -3.33 -1.08 -0.93
C THR A 63 -4.56 -0.18 -0.82
N HIS A 64 -4.53 0.96 -1.49
CA HIS A 64 -5.61 1.95 -1.53
C HIS A 64 -5.39 2.94 -2.69
N PRO A 65 -6.39 3.76 -3.07
CA PRO A 65 -6.17 4.88 -3.97
C PRO A 65 -5.42 5.98 -3.22
N HIS A 66 -4.20 6.27 -3.65
CA HIS A 66 -3.32 7.26 -3.06
C HIS A 66 -3.74 8.70 -3.41
N ALA A 67 -3.54 9.64 -2.50
CA ALA A 67 -3.86 11.05 -2.70
C ALA A 67 -2.62 11.92 -2.97
N ASP A 68 -1.46 11.45 -2.65
CA ASP A 68 -0.17 12.14 -2.69
C ASP A 68 0.66 11.79 -3.93
N HIS A 69 0.39 10.65 -4.57
CA HIS A 69 1.03 10.23 -5.82
C HIS A 69 0.07 9.48 -6.75
N MET A 70 0.47 9.33 -8.00
CA MET A 70 -0.20 8.45 -8.94
C MET A 70 0.34 7.02 -8.82
N ILE A 71 -0.51 6.02 -9.08
CA ILE A 71 -0.12 4.61 -9.09
C ILE A 71 0.41 4.19 -10.46
N ALA A 72 1.49 3.41 -10.48
CA ALA A 72 2.10 2.93 -11.71
C ALA A 72 1.49 1.63 -12.26
N ALA A 73 0.39 1.12 -11.66
CA ALA A 73 -0.16 -0.20 -11.95
C ALA A 73 -0.44 -0.44 -13.43
N ALA A 74 -1.05 0.52 -14.13
CA ALA A 74 -1.36 0.39 -15.57
C ALA A 74 -0.08 0.28 -16.41
N TRP A 75 0.91 1.14 -16.15
CA TRP A 75 2.19 1.10 -16.84
C TRP A 75 2.96 -0.20 -16.57
N LEU A 76 3.01 -0.64 -15.30
CA LEU A 76 3.65 -1.89 -14.92
C LEU A 76 2.99 -3.11 -15.59
N LYS A 77 1.66 -3.11 -15.70
CA LYS A 77 0.92 -4.14 -16.43
C LYS A 77 1.33 -4.18 -17.90
N GLU A 78 1.48 -3.03 -18.54
CA GLU A 78 1.96 -2.97 -19.92
C GLU A 78 3.38 -3.54 -20.08
N GLN A 79 4.27 -3.28 -19.10
CA GLN A 79 5.66 -3.75 -19.15
C GLN A 79 5.81 -5.24 -18.83
N THR A 80 4.99 -5.77 -17.92
CA THR A 80 5.19 -7.11 -17.35
C THR A 80 4.15 -8.14 -17.80
N GLY A 81 2.97 -7.69 -18.21
CA GLY A 81 1.80 -8.54 -18.46
C GLY A 81 1.15 -9.07 -17.19
N ALA A 82 1.63 -8.70 -15.99
CA ALA A 82 1.09 -9.16 -14.72
C ALA A 82 -0.27 -8.50 -14.42
N PRO A 83 -1.22 -9.22 -13.80
CA PRO A 83 -2.51 -8.67 -13.42
C PRO A 83 -2.37 -7.66 -12.28
N THR A 84 -3.29 -6.68 -12.28
CA THR A 84 -3.43 -5.65 -11.24
C THR A 84 -4.53 -6.01 -10.24
N ALA A 85 -4.37 -5.62 -8.97
CA ALA A 85 -5.39 -5.83 -7.95
C ALA A 85 -5.38 -4.71 -6.90
N ILE A 86 -6.58 -4.41 -6.37
CA ILE A 86 -6.82 -3.45 -5.29
C ILE A 86 -8.02 -3.92 -4.45
N GLY A 87 -8.26 -3.32 -3.28
CA GLY A 87 -9.42 -3.61 -2.45
C GLY A 87 -10.76 -3.29 -3.13
N GLU A 88 -11.77 -4.17 -3.00
CA GLU A 88 -13.08 -4.02 -3.67
C GLU A 88 -13.81 -2.71 -3.34
N LYS A 89 -13.55 -2.17 -2.14
CA LYS A 89 -14.13 -0.91 -1.67
C LYS A 89 -13.67 0.33 -2.44
N VAL A 90 -12.68 0.20 -3.33
CA VAL A 90 -12.32 1.25 -4.28
C VAL A 90 -13.52 1.67 -5.14
N SER A 91 -14.47 0.76 -5.39
CA SER A 91 -15.72 1.05 -6.11
C SER A 91 -16.62 2.04 -5.34
N ASP A 92 -16.69 1.90 -4.02
CA ASP A 92 -17.42 2.83 -3.15
C ASP A 92 -16.73 4.20 -3.11
N ILE A 93 -15.39 4.22 -3.04
CA ILE A 93 -14.61 5.45 -3.14
C ILE A 93 -14.84 6.14 -4.49
N ALA A 94 -14.80 5.40 -5.59
CA ALA A 94 -15.06 5.94 -6.92
C ALA A 94 -16.46 6.59 -7.00
N ALA A 95 -17.48 5.97 -6.37
CA ALA A 95 -18.83 6.55 -6.30
C ALA A 95 -18.83 7.89 -5.54
N ILE A 96 -18.18 7.97 -4.38
CA ILE A 96 -18.05 9.20 -3.59
C ILE A 96 -17.39 10.31 -4.42
N TRP A 97 -16.30 10.01 -5.10
CA TRP A 97 -15.56 10.99 -5.89
C TRP A 97 -16.30 11.41 -7.17
N ARG A 98 -17.04 10.50 -7.83
CA ARG A 98 -17.93 10.85 -8.95
C ARG A 98 -18.97 11.89 -8.54
N ASP A 99 -19.60 11.67 -7.38
CA ASP A 99 -20.59 12.61 -6.86
C ASP A 99 -19.97 13.95 -6.47
N LEU A 100 -18.84 13.91 -5.75
CA LEU A 100 -18.16 15.12 -5.27
C LEU A 100 -17.67 16.02 -6.41
N TYR A 101 -17.15 15.42 -7.49
CA TYR A 101 -16.66 16.16 -8.65
C TYR A 101 -17.69 16.35 -9.75
N ASN A 102 -18.91 15.82 -9.60
CA ASN A 102 -19.95 15.81 -10.64
C ASN A 102 -19.42 15.22 -11.97
N LEU A 103 -18.77 14.06 -11.87
CA LEU A 103 -18.18 13.32 -12.99
C LEU A 103 -18.77 11.90 -13.03
N PRO A 104 -20.04 11.72 -13.47
CA PRO A 104 -20.75 10.44 -13.34
C PRO A 104 -20.11 9.29 -14.11
N ASP A 105 -19.35 9.57 -15.16
CA ASP A 105 -18.72 8.58 -16.03
C ASP A 105 -17.23 8.38 -15.74
N ALA A 106 -16.69 9.04 -14.69
CA ALA A 106 -15.30 8.89 -14.29
C ALA A 106 -15.11 7.70 -13.33
N PHE A 107 -13.87 7.18 -13.26
CA PHE A 107 -13.42 6.20 -12.28
C PHE A 107 -14.22 4.88 -12.33
N ASP A 108 -13.88 4.00 -13.23
CA ASP A 108 -14.42 2.63 -13.28
C ASP A 108 -13.39 1.59 -12.81
N PRO A 109 -13.28 1.33 -11.49
CA PRO A 109 -12.31 0.37 -10.96
C PRO A 109 -12.45 -1.05 -11.50
N THR A 110 -13.65 -1.41 -12.01
CA THR A 110 -13.88 -2.74 -12.58
C THR A 110 -13.25 -2.92 -13.96
N SER A 111 -12.96 -1.81 -14.64
CA SER A 111 -12.20 -1.81 -15.90
C SER A 111 -10.71 -1.48 -15.69
N ASP A 112 -10.38 -0.76 -14.60
CA ASP A 112 -9.03 -0.30 -14.32
C ASP A 112 -8.16 -1.39 -13.67
N PHE A 113 -8.77 -2.30 -12.89
CA PHE A 113 -8.09 -3.40 -12.20
C PHE A 113 -8.61 -4.76 -12.65
N ASP A 114 -7.71 -5.74 -12.77
CA ASP A 114 -8.08 -7.12 -13.13
C ASP A 114 -8.77 -7.85 -11.98
N ARG A 115 -8.48 -7.46 -10.72
CA ARG A 115 -9.07 -8.07 -9.53
C ARG A 115 -9.42 -7.01 -8.49
N LEU A 116 -10.62 -7.13 -7.95
CA LEU A 116 -11.06 -6.44 -6.74
C LEU A 116 -11.08 -7.44 -5.59
N LEU A 117 -10.39 -7.14 -4.51
CA LEU A 117 -10.12 -8.07 -3.41
C LEU A 117 -10.98 -7.75 -2.20
N ALA A 118 -11.65 -8.76 -1.65
CA ALA A 118 -12.49 -8.69 -0.46
C ALA A 118 -11.72 -9.10 0.82
N GLU A 119 -12.36 -8.87 1.97
CA GLU A 119 -11.87 -9.40 3.26
C GLU A 119 -11.64 -10.91 3.19
N ASP A 120 -10.53 -11.35 3.76
CA ASP A 120 -10.09 -12.75 3.80
C ASP A 120 -9.82 -13.41 2.44
N ASP A 121 -9.86 -12.67 1.34
CA ASP A 121 -9.39 -13.21 0.06
C ASP A 121 -7.94 -13.66 0.17
N THR A 122 -7.66 -14.83 -0.45
CA THR A 122 -6.30 -15.36 -0.53
C THR A 122 -5.85 -15.57 -1.97
N PHE A 123 -4.56 -15.41 -2.20
CA PHE A 123 -3.92 -15.71 -3.48
C PHE A 123 -2.44 -16.05 -3.26
N ALA A 124 -1.83 -16.71 -4.24
CA ALA A 124 -0.44 -17.15 -4.13
C ALA A 124 0.49 -16.42 -5.10
N ILE A 125 1.63 -16.00 -4.60
CA ILE A 125 2.78 -15.51 -5.37
C ILE A 125 3.91 -16.54 -5.25
N GLY A 126 3.95 -17.48 -6.19
CA GLY A 126 4.75 -18.69 -6.00
C GLY A 126 4.23 -19.51 -4.83
N ASP A 127 5.06 -19.72 -3.81
CA ASP A 127 4.69 -20.41 -2.57
C ASP A 127 4.26 -19.47 -1.44
N LEU A 128 4.35 -18.17 -1.65
CA LEU A 128 3.88 -17.20 -0.67
C LEU A 128 2.36 -17.07 -0.79
N GLU A 129 1.65 -17.44 0.25
CA GLU A 129 0.23 -17.16 0.38
C GLU A 129 0.04 -15.74 0.92
N PHE A 130 -0.72 -14.94 0.19
CA PHE A 130 -1.18 -13.62 0.61
C PHE A 130 -2.61 -13.72 1.09
N ARG A 131 -2.93 -13.05 2.20
CA ARG A 131 -4.29 -12.85 2.69
C ARG A 131 -4.57 -11.36 2.79
N VAL A 132 -5.78 -10.98 2.38
CA VAL A 132 -6.29 -9.61 2.48
C VAL A 132 -6.94 -9.39 3.84
N MET A 133 -6.62 -8.27 4.48
CA MET A 133 -7.33 -7.73 5.63
C MET A 133 -7.87 -6.35 5.25
N LEU A 134 -9.16 -6.11 5.38
CA LEU A 134 -9.68 -4.74 5.27
C LEU A 134 -9.12 -3.91 6.41
N SER A 135 -8.60 -2.74 6.08
CA SER A 135 -8.04 -1.78 7.03
C SER A 135 -8.53 -0.36 6.74
N PRO A 136 -9.88 -0.15 6.72
CA PRO A 136 -10.48 1.16 6.45
C PRO A 136 -10.12 2.18 7.53
N GLY A 137 -10.33 3.46 7.18
CA GLY A 137 -10.18 4.57 8.11
C GLY A 137 -9.31 5.69 7.55
N HIS A 138 -8.12 5.40 7.04
CA HIS A 138 -7.38 6.36 6.21
C HIS A 138 -8.17 6.65 4.92
N THR A 139 -8.49 5.61 4.18
CA THR A 139 -9.54 5.62 3.15
C THR A 139 -10.55 4.50 3.43
N LEU A 140 -11.75 4.61 2.87
CA LEU A 140 -12.77 3.56 2.95
C LEU A 140 -12.30 2.23 2.34
N GLY A 141 -11.47 2.28 1.30
CA GLY A 141 -11.04 1.12 0.53
C GLY A 141 -9.66 0.58 0.89
N SER A 142 -9.08 1.07 1.97
CA SER A 142 -7.76 0.62 2.41
C SER A 142 -7.75 -0.85 2.81
N ILE A 143 -6.73 -1.58 2.36
CA ILE A 143 -6.49 -2.99 2.70
C ILE A 143 -5.03 -3.22 3.10
N THR A 144 -4.80 -4.20 3.94
CA THR A 144 -3.50 -4.70 4.34
C THR A 144 -3.25 -6.06 3.69
N TYR A 145 -2.09 -6.27 3.10
CA TYR A 145 -1.68 -7.57 2.60
C TYR A 145 -0.82 -8.30 3.63
N VAL A 146 -1.22 -9.49 4.04
CA VAL A 146 -0.45 -10.34 4.97
C VAL A 146 0.13 -11.53 4.23
N ALA A 147 1.44 -11.71 4.30
CA ALA A 147 2.17 -12.81 3.66
C ALA A 147 3.22 -13.39 4.62
N GLY A 148 2.97 -14.59 5.14
CA GLY A 148 3.87 -15.21 6.11
C GLY A 148 4.03 -14.37 7.39
N ASP A 149 5.24 -13.88 7.64
CA ASP A 149 5.60 -13.02 8.77
C ASP A 149 5.58 -11.52 8.43
N ALA A 150 5.13 -11.15 7.23
CA ALA A 150 5.09 -9.78 6.74
C ALA A 150 3.64 -9.27 6.59
N ALA A 151 3.40 -8.00 6.93
CA ALA A 151 2.15 -7.30 6.64
C ALA A 151 2.44 -5.92 6.04
N PHE A 152 1.91 -5.66 4.85
CA PHE A 152 2.01 -4.38 4.16
C PHE A 152 0.82 -3.54 4.56
N VAL A 153 1.03 -2.65 5.52
CA VAL A 153 -0.05 -1.96 6.26
C VAL A 153 -0.38 -0.59 5.71
N HIS A 154 0.29 -0.19 4.62
CA HIS A 154 0.10 1.12 3.97
C HIS A 154 -0.01 2.26 5.01
N ASP A 155 -0.89 3.23 4.75
CA ASP A 155 -1.11 4.40 5.58
C ASP A 155 -2.11 4.17 6.74
N THR A 156 -2.23 2.94 7.26
CA THR A 156 -2.91 2.70 8.54
C THR A 156 -1.98 3.04 9.70
N LEU A 157 -0.74 2.57 9.65
CA LEU A 157 0.32 2.88 10.60
C LEU A 157 1.51 3.51 9.85
N MET A 158 2.12 4.51 10.45
CA MET A 158 3.41 5.03 10.05
C MET A 158 4.53 4.36 10.85
N TYR A 159 5.80 4.65 10.55
CA TYR A 159 6.89 4.18 11.40
C TYR A 159 6.63 4.59 12.87
N PRO A 160 7.02 3.79 13.89
CA PRO A 160 6.58 3.98 15.28
C PRO A 160 6.68 5.41 15.82
N ASP A 161 7.74 6.13 15.48
CA ASP A 161 7.95 7.51 15.93
C ASP A 161 7.03 8.54 15.24
N SER A 162 6.39 8.16 14.14
CA SER A 162 5.53 9.03 13.33
C SER A 162 4.03 8.79 13.60
N GLY A 163 3.67 7.61 14.13
CA GLY A 163 2.33 7.33 14.65
C GLY A 163 1.37 6.73 13.62
N THR A 164 0.29 7.43 13.32
CA THR A 164 -0.80 6.95 12.46
C THR A 164 -1.07 7.93 11.31
N ALA A 165 -1.70 7.45 10.25
CA ALA A 165 -2.15 8.31 9.17
C ALA A 165 -3.34 9.19 9.58
N ARG A 166 -3.69 10.13 8.72
CA ARG A 166 -4.92 10.93 8.80
C ARG A 166 -6.14 10.07 8.42
N ALA A 167 -7.33 10.47 8.89
CA ALA A 167 -8.58 9.77 8.64
C ALA A 167 -9.71 10.71 8.17
N ASP A 168 -9.36 11.80 7.50
CA ASP A 168 -10.29 12.86 7.10
C ASP A 168 -10.53 12.91 5.58
N PHE A 169 -10.12 11.87 4.84
CA PHE A 169 -10.53 11.70 3.45
C PHE A 169 -12.02 11.33 3.35
N PRO A 170 -12.71 11.70 2.26
CA PRO A 170 -14.09 11.31 2.04
C PRO A 170 -14.28 9.79 2.17
N GLY A 171 -15.13 9.37 3.11
CA GLY A 171 -15.37 7.97 3.45
C GLY A 171 -14.40 7.37 4.48
N GLY A 172 -13.36 8.09 4.90
CA GLY A 172 -12.49 7.68 6.01
C GLY A 172 -13.04 8.13 7.36
N THR A 173 -12.72 7.42 8.42
CA THR A 173 -13.07 7.79 9.78
C THR A 173 -11.99 7.37 10.79
N SER A 174 -11.82 8.16 11.86
CA SER A 174 -10.86 7.84 12.92
C SER A 174 -11.26 6.60 13.73
N ALA A 175 -12.55 6.30 13.83
CA ALA A 175 -13.04 5.10 14.51
C ALA A 175 -12.64 3.83 13.74
N GLU A 176 -12.88 3.79 12.44
CA GLU A 176 -12.46 2.66 11.59
C GLU A 176 -10.94 2.54 11.53
N LEU A 177 -10.21 3.67 11.44
CA LEU A 177 -8.76 3.65 11.49
C LEU A 177 -8.25 3.00 12.79
N TRP A 178 -8.86 3.33 13.92
CA TRP A 178 -8.52 2.74 15.22
C TRP A 178 -8.78 1.24 15.25
N ASP A 179 -9.94 0.80 14.77
CA ASP A 179 -10.30 -0.62 14.72
C ASP A 179 -9.35 -1.40 13.78
N SER A 180 -8.96 -0.80 12.66
CA SER A 180 -7.98 -1.36 11.72
C SER A 180 -6.60 -1.50 12.38
N ILE A 181 -6.14 -0.47 13.10
CA ILE A 181 -4.90 -0.51 13.87
C ILE A 181 -4.94 -1.64 14.91
N GLN A 182 -6.04 -1.78 15.67
CA GLN A 182 -6.18 -2.86 16.65
C GLN A 182 -6.12 -4.24 15.98
N SER A 183 -6.76 -4.40 14.83
CA SER A 183 -6.76 -5.64 14.07
C SER A 183 -5.35 -6.00 13.56
N ILE A 184 -4.60 -5.04 13.04
CA ILE A 184 -3.21 -5.22 12.61
C ILE A 184 -2.32 -5.56 13.82
N LEU A 185 -2.48 -4.85 14.93
CA LEU A 185 -1.70 -5.10 16.14
C LEU A 185 -2.09 -6.41 16.85
N ALA A 186 -3.22 -7.03 16.51
CA ALA A 186 -3.58 -8.37 16.98
C ALA A 186 -2.79 -9.49 16.30
N LEU A 187 -2.10 -9.21 15.20
CA LEU A 187 -1.16 -10.16 14.56
C LEU A 187 -0.05 -10.57 15.55
N PRO A 188 0.63 -11.71 15.30
CA PRO A 188 1.75 -12.16 16.15
C PRO A 188 2.78 -11.05 16.37
N GLY A 189 3.31 -10.93 17.59
CA GLY A 189 4.27 -9.87 17.95
C GLY A 189 5.53 -9.79 17.08
N SER A 190 5.92 -10.89 16.45
CA SER A 190 7.05 -10.97 15.51
C SER A 190 6.69 -10.63 14.06
N THR A 191 5.41 -10.38 13.75
CA THR A 191 5.02 -9.96 12.40
C THR A 191 5.66 -8.62 12.08
N ARG A 192 6.33 -8.55 10.94
CA ARG A 192 6.96 -7.33 10.42
C ARG A 192 5.90 -6.50 9.67
N LEU A 193 5.72 -5.28 10.12
CA LEU A 193 4.83 -4.32 9.47
C LEU A 193 5.63 -3.43 8.54
N PHE A 194 5.16 -3.30 7.31
CA PHE A 194 5.75 -2.49 6.24
C PHE A 194 4.80 -1.33 5.95
N VAL A 195 5.24 -0.11 6.27
CA VAL A 195 4.42 1.11 6.18
C VAL A 195 4.45 1.72 4.78
N GLY A 196 3.42 2.52 4.42
CA GLY A 196 3.31 3.17 3.11
C GLY A 196 4.23 4.39 2.95
N HIS A 197 4.43 5.14 4.02
CA HIS A 197 5.22 6.39 4.00
C HIS A 197 6.15 6.53 5.19
N ASP A 198 7.25 7.23 4.96
CA ASP A 198 8.10 7.75 6.02
C ASP A 198 8.74 9.09 5.62
N TYR A 199 8.70 10.04 6.54
CA TYR A 199 9.18 11.40 6.32
C TYR A 199 10.46 11.72 7.12
N GLY A 200 11.16 10.71 7.63
CA GLY A 200 12.44 10.85 8.33
C GLY A 200 12.34 11.77 9.55
N LYS A 201 11.38 11.51 10.45
CA LYS A 201 11.12 12.35 11.62
C LYS A 201 12.41 12.65 12.40
N GLY A 202 12.61 13.92 12.74
CA GLY A 202 13.81 14.36 13.46
C GLY A 202 15.10 14.34 12.64
N GLY A 203 15.02 14.09 11.31
CA GLY A 203 16.18 14.06 10.41
C GLY A 203 16.90 12.71 10.37
N ARG A 204 16.24 11.63 10.86
CA ARG A 204 16.76 10.27 10.65
C ARG A 204 16.60 9.82 9.19
N ASP A 205 17.35 8.83 8.80
CA ASP A 205 17.14 8.17 7.52
C ASP A 205 15.73 7.53 7.45
N PRO A 206 15.12 7.43 6.25
CA PRO A 206 13.85 6.75 6.06
C PRO A 206 13.88 5.30 6.58
N ALA A 207 12.80 4.91 7.27
CA ALA A 207 12.63 3.57 7.82
C ALA A 207 11.18 3.13 7.63
N TRP A 208 10.98 1.88 7.25
CA TRP A 208 9.68 1.37 6.81
C TRP A 208 9.30 0.00 7.37
N GLU A 209 10.16 -0.60 8.19
CA GLU A 209 9.90 -1.90 8.80
C GLU A 209 10.03 -1.80 10.33
N ALA A 210 9.00 -2.24 11.03
CA ALA A 210 9.03 -2.47 12.46
C ALA A 210 8.07 -3.62 12.81
N THR A 211 8.32 -4.34 13.89
CA THR A 211 7.45 -5.45 14.30
C THR A 211 6.19 -4.97 15.01
N VAL A 212 5.16 -5.83 15.04
CA VAL A 212 3.96 -5.58 15.86
C VAL A 212 4.32 -5.31 17.33
N ALA A 213 5.33 -6.01 17.87
CA ALA A 213 5.77 -5.79 19.25
C ALA A 213 6.38 -4.39 19.46
N GLU A 214 7.17 -3.91 18.49
CA GLU A 214 7.72 -2.54 18.52
C GLU A 214 6.63 -1.51 18.38
N HIS A 215 5.69 -1.69 17.44
CA HIS A 215 4.54 -0.80 17.29
C HIS A 215 3.71 -0.68 18.57
N LYS A 216 3.39 -1.80 19.23
CA LYS A 216 2.68 -1.78 20.52
C LYS A 216 3.40 -1.01 21.61
N LYS A 217 4.71 -1.00 21.59
CA LYS A 217 5.55 -0.37 22.61
C LYS A 217 5.88 1.09 22.32
N GLU A 218 6.04 1.44 21.05
CA GLU A 218 6.73 2.68 20.66
C GLU A 218 5.91 3.61 19.76
N THR A 219 4.79 3.11 19.15
CA THR A 219 4.01 3.95 18.24
C THR A 219 3.32 5.08 19.01
N VAL A 220 3.72 6.31 18.69
CA VAL A 220 3.01 7.50 19.17
C VAL A 220 1.56 7.46 18.70
N HIS A 221 0.63 7.89 19.54
CA HIS A 221 -0.83 7.81 19.41
C HIS A 221 -1.46 6.42 19.69
N VAL A 222 -0.66 5.37 19.94
CA VAL A 222 -1.18 4.00 20.18
C VAL A 222 -0.73 3.43 21.54
N THR A 223 0.39 3.90 22.06
CA THR A 223 0.94 3.44 23.34
C THR A 223 0.15 3.97 24.53
N ASP A 224 0.07 3.17 25.62
CA ASP A 224 -0.54 3.58 26.88
C ASP A 224 0.08 4.88 27.40
N GLY A 225 -0.74 5.91 27.58
CA GLY A 225 -0.32 7.21 28.11
C GLY A 225 -0.41 8.37 27.13
N THR A 226 -0.94 8.17 25.93
CA THR A 226 -1.41 9.23 25.03
C THR A 226 -2.90 9.50 25.25
#